data_f790f9cb6535cda9a208d1ebe5604634
#
_entry.id   f790f9cb6535cda9a208d1ebe5604634
#
_cell.length_a   1.000
_cell.length_b   1.000
_cell.length_c   1.000
_cell.angle_alpha   90.00
_cell.angle_beta   90.00
_cell.angle_gamma   90.00
#
_symmetry.space_group_name_H-M   'P 1'
#
loop_
_entity.id
_entity.type
_entity.pdbx_description
1 polymer ?
#
loop_
_entity_poly.entity_id
_entity_poly.type
_entity_poly.pdbx_seq_one_letter_code
_entity_poly.pdbx_strand_id
1 'polypeptide(L)'
;MEQTDLLDLVQPTTGWFAVFGNKGPGDVRQELVSTREEVDALAEQYVAEGRNAFFGVAKYATGDNRTKENVRALKAFWLDIDCGEAKAQVNPDTGRPDGYIDQTAGLQALKAFCEVVGMPKPTLVNSGGGIHAFWPLEE
;
A
#
# COMPACT_ATOMS: atom_id res chain seq x y z
N MET A 1 -14.66 4.92 -7.20
CA MET A 1 -13.42 4.59 -7.95
C MET A 1 -13.30 3.09 -7.99
N GLU A 2 -13.19 2.49 -9.13
CA GLU A 2 -12.92 1.07 -9.26
C GLU A 2 -11.49 0.77 -8.81
N GLN A 3 -11.23 -0.43 -8.31
CA GLN A 3 -9.90 -0.83 -7.83
C GLN A 3 -8.84 -0.74 -8.93
N THR A 4 -9.25 -0.95 -10.17
CA THR A 4 -8.43 -0.77 -11.38
C THR A 4 -7.82 0.63 -11.46
N ASP A 5 -8.62 1.64 -11.15
CA ASP A 5 -8.20 3.03 -11.25
C ASP A 5 -7.10 3.41 -10.25
N LEU A 6 -7.11 2.82 -9.04
CA LEU A 6 -6.05 3.07 -8.07
C LEU A 6 -4.71 2.53 -8.55
N LEU A 7 -4.68 1.29 -9.02
CA LEU A 7 -3.43 0.69 -9.52
C LEU A 7 -2.89 1.41 -10.75
N ASP A 8 -3.77 1.88 -11.63
CA ASP A 8 -3.36 2.70 -12.79
C ASP A 8 -2.71 4.02 -12.35
N LEU A 9 -3.12 4.57 -11.22
CA LEU A 9 -2.54 5.79 -10.66
C LEU A 9 -1.18 5.55 -9.98
N VAL A 10 -1.01 4.44 -9.30
CA VAL A 10 0.11 4.24 -8.36
C VAL A 10 1.17 3.23 -8.82
N GLN A 11 0.85 2.35 -9.77
CA GLN A 11 1.81 1.41 -10.36
C GLN A 11 2.37 1.96 -11.67
N PRO A 12 3.68 1.78 -11.94
CA PRO A 12 4.25 2.03 -13.26
C PRO A 12 3.56 1.20 -14.35
N THR A 13 3.54 1.70 -15.59
CA THR A 13 2.83 1.04 -16.71
C THR A 13 3.55 -0.20 -17.22
N THR A 14 4.86 -0.28 -17.05
CA THR A 14 5.69 -1.40 -17.53
C THR A 14 6.67 -1.86 -16.46
N GLY A 15 7.04 -3.12 -16.49
CA GLY A 15 8.04 -3.72 -15.62
C GLY A 15 7.52 -5.00 -14.98
N TRP A 16 8.13 -5.40 -13.87
CA TRP A 16 7.70 -6.52 -13.05
C TRP A 16 7.06 -5.99 -11.78
N PHE A 17 5.93 -6.56 -11.40
CA PHE A 17 5.12 -6.16 -10.26
C PHE A 17 4.93 -7.31 -9.28
N ALA A 18 5.00 -7.02 -7.99
CA ALA A 18 4.79 -8.03 -6.96
C ALA A 18 3.32 -8.10 -6.56
N VAL A 19 2.79 -9.32 -6.52
CA VAL A 19 1.50 -9.64 -5.90
C VAL A 19 1.77 -10.63 -4.77
N PHE A 20 1.18 -10.34 -3.63
CA PHE A 20 1.42 -11.06 -2.38
C PHE A 20 0.09 -11.56 -1.81
N GLY A 21 0.06 -12.81 -1.38
CA GLY A 21 -1.11 -13.42 -0.76
C GLY A 21 -0.78 -13.98 0.62
N ASN A 22 -1.60 -13.66 1.63
CA ASN A 22 -1.41 -14.09 3.00
C ASN A 22 -2.69 -14.74 3.56
N LYS A 23 -2.55 -15.92 4.13
CA LYS A 23 -3.62 -16.67 4.80
C LYS A 23 -3.40 -16.81 6.31
N GLY A 24 -2.26 -16.35 6.81
CA GLY A 24 -1.83 -16.40 8.19
C GLY A 24 -0.32 -16.51 8.32
N PRO A 25 0.21 -16.54 9.54
CA PRO A 25 1.66 -16.69 9.78
C PRO A 25 2.21 -17.96 9.11
N GLY A 26 3.25 -17.80 8.31
CA GLY A 26 3.91 -18.90 7.59
C GLY A 26 3.21 -19.38 6.31
N ASP A 27 2.00 -18.90 6.02
CA ASP A 27 1.29 -19.24 4.77
C ASP A 27 1.22 -18.02 3.85
N VAL A 28 2.35 -17.72 3.25
CA VAL A 28 2.57 -16.58 2.38
C VAL A 28 2.92 -17.06 0.98
N ARG A 29 2.27 -16.48 -0.02
CA ARG A 29 2.66 -16.63 -1.44
C ARG A 29 3.02 -15.27 -2.02
N GLN A 30 3.96 -15.26 -2.93
CA GLN A 30 4.39 -14.06 -3.61
C GLN A 30 4.86 -14.43 -5.00
N GLU A 31 4.39 -13.69 -5.98
CA GLU A 31 4.83 -13.83 -7.36
C GLU A 31 5.09 -12.44 -7.96
N LEU A 32 6.03 -12.39 -8.89
CA LEU A 32 6.25 -11.23 -9.73
C LEU A 32 5.70 -11.53 -11.12
N VAL A 33 4.90 -10.60 -11.61
CA VAL A 33 4.24 -10.67 -12.92
C VAL A 33 4.54 -9.41 -13.73
N SER A 34 4.39 -9.47 -15.03
CA SER A 34 4.86 -8.40 -15.92
C SER A 34 3.74 -7.59 -16.58
N THR A 35 2.48 -7.97 -16.41
CA THR A 35 1.34 -7.26 -16.96
C THR A 35 0.30 -6.95 -15.91
N ARG A 36 -0.51 -5.92 -16.15
CA ARG A 36 -1.61 -5.55 -15.28
C ARG A 36 -2.66 -6.65 -15.18
N GLU A 37 -2.97 -7.29 -16.29
CA GLU A 37 -3.92 -8.40 -16.35
C GLU A 37 -3.47 -9.57 -15.47
N GLU A 38 -2.17 -9.86 -15.42
CA GLU A 38 -1.61 -10.88 -14.53
C GLU A 38 -1.68 -10.47 -13.06
N VAL A 39 -1.50 -9.18 -12.74
CA VAL A 39 -1.69 -8.66 -11.37
C VAL A 39 -3.13 -8.90 -10.91
N ASP A 40 -4.09 -8.51 -11.71
CA ASP A 40 -5.52 -8.65 -11.38
C ASP A 40 -5.90 -10.13 -11.26
N ALA A 41 -5.50 -10.97 -12.20
CA ALA A 41 -5.80 -12.41 -12.20
C ALA A 41 -5.20 -13.11 -10.97
N LEU A 42 -3.97 -12.78 -10.59
CA LEU A 42 -3.31 -13.38 -9.43
C LEU A 42 -3.93 -12.90 -8.11
N ALA A 43 -4.31 -11.63 -8.03
CA ALA A 43 -5.03 -11.10 -6.87
C ALA A 43 -6.41 -11.79 -6.70
N GLU A 44 -7.16 -11.97 -7.77
CA GLU A 44 -8.44 -12.70 -7.77
C GLU A 44 -8.24 -14.16 -7.34
N GLN A 45 -7.19 -14.82 -7.86
CA GLN A 45 -6.85 -16.19 -7.47
C GLN A 45 -6.57 -16.28 -5.96
N TYR A 46 -5.77 -15.39 -5.41
CA TYR A 46 -5.45 -15.38 -3.98
C TYR A 46 -6.70 -15.16 -3.12
N VAL A 47 -7.57 -14.25 -3.52
CA VAL A 47 -8.86 -14.02 -2.82
C VAL A 47 -9.74 -15.27 -2.89
N ALA A 48 -9.82 -15.94 -4.04
CA ALA A 48 -10.59 -17.20 -4.19
C ALA A 48 -10.03 -18.33 -3.31
N GLU A 49 -8.72 -18.34 -3.05
CA GLU A 49 -8.06 -19.27 -2.11
C GLU A 49 -8.26 -18.89 -0.63
N GLY A 50 -8.99 -17.80 -0.33
CA GLY A 50 -9.21 -17.29 1.03
C GLY A 50 -8.01 -16.52 1.58
N ARG A 51 -7.15 -15.98 0.72
CA ARG A 51 -6.02 -15.14 1.09
C ARG A 51 -6.38 -13.66 1.06
N ASN A 52 -5.76 -12.88 1.93
CA ASN A 52 -5.69 -11.45 1.73
C ASN A 52 -4.68 -11.17 0.61
N ALA A 53 -5.09 -10.44 -0.42
CA ALA A 53 -4.24 -10.09 -1.55
C ALA A 53 -3.69 -8.68 -1.40
N PHE A 54 -2.40 -8.53 -1.65
CA PHE A 54 -1.68 -7.26 -1.59
C PHE A 54 -0.90 -7.06 -2.88
N PHE A 55 -0.71 -5.82 -3.27
CA PHE A 55 0.13 -5.46 -4.41
C PHE A 55 1.29 -4.57 -3.98
N GLY A 56 2.41 -4.68 -4.67
CA GLY A 56 3.53 -3.77 -4.52
C GLY A 56 3.36 -2.54 -5.41
N VAL A 57 3.76 -1.36 -4.91
CA VAL A 57 3.74 -0.12 -5.68
C VAL A 57 5.01 0.08 -6.51
N ALA A 58 6.06 -0.68 -6.21
CA ALA A 58 7.31 -0.63 -6.96
C ALA A 58 7.24 -1.46 -8.25
N LYS A 59 7.98 -1.01 -9.25
CA LYS A 59 8.34 -1.82 -10.40
C LYS A 59 9.75 -2.39 -10.19
N TYR A 60 9.92 -3.65 -10.57
CA TYR A 60 11.18 -4.37 -10.49
C TYR A 60 11.82 -4.55 -11.86
N ALA A 61 13.15 -4.65 -11.89
CA ALA A 61 13.90 -4.84 -13.14
C ALA A 61 13.69 -6.24 -13.73
N THR A 62 13.58 -7.26 -12.88
CA THR A 62 13.40 -8.67 -13.25
C THR A 62 12.31 -9.32 -12.41
N GLY A 63 11.80 -10.46 -12.87
CA GLY A 63 10.82 -11.29 -12.14
C GLY A 63 11.42 -12.18 -11.04
N ASP A 64 12.69 -12.02 -10.68
CA ASP A 64 13.41 -12.98 -9.83
C ASP A 64 13.11 -12.81 -8.34
N ASN A 65 13.05 -11.57 -7.85
CA ASN A 65 12.86 -11.29 -6.43
C ASN A 65 12.35 -9.88 -6.16
N ARG A 66 11.95 -9.63 -4.91
CA ARG A 66 11.43 -8.34 -4.42
C ARG A 66 12.44 -7.62 -3.51
N THR A 67 13.72 -7.76 -3.77
CA THR A 67 14.75 -7.05 -3.02
C THR A 67 14.85 -5.59 -3.46
N LYS A 68 15.40 -4.74 -2.59
CA LYS A 68 15.60 -3.32 -2.89
C LYS A 68 16.54 -3.10 -4.08
N GLU A 69 17.48 -4.00 -4.28
CA GLU A 69 18.44 -3.96 -5.40
C GLU A 69 17.73 -4.19 -6.76
N ASN A 70 16.60 -4.92 -6.75
CA ASN A 70 15.80 -5.18 -7.94
C ASN A 70 14.74 -4.11 -8.21
N VAL A 71 14.52 -3.17 -7.29
CA VAL A 71 13.59 -2.04 -7.49
C VAL A 71 14.12 -1.13 -8.58
N ARG A 72 13.25 -0.79 -9.55
CA ARG A 72 13.61 0.06 -10.69
C ARG A 72 12.98 1.43 -10.64
N ALA A 73 11.71 1.51 -10.26
CA ALA A 73 10.98 2.76 -10.21
C ALA A 73 9.77 2.69 -9.27
N LEU A 74 9.33 3.86 -8.86
CA LEU A 74 8.07 4.11 -8.15
C LEU A 74 7.27 5.13 -8.95
N LYS A 75 5.96 5.00 -8.95
CA LYS A 75 5.03 5.97 -9.56
C LYS A 75 4.21 6.72 -8.51
N ALA A 76 4.45 6.49 -7.23
CA ALA A 76 3.76 7.17 -6.14
C ALA A 76 4.64 7.29 -4.91
N PHE A 77 4.44 8.36 -4.13
CA PHE A 77 4.73 8.33 -2.71
C PHE A 77 3.50 7.85 -1.95
N TRP A 78 3.69 7.25 -0.79
CA TRP A 78 2.58 6.78 0.02
C TRP A 78 2.88 6.88 1.51
N LEU A 79 1.80 6.95 2.31
CA LEU A 79 1.83 6.80 3.75
C LEU A 79 0.77 5.79 4.17
N ASP A 80 1.09 4.99 5.17
CA ASP A 80 0.16 4.13 5.88
C ASP A 80 -0.09 4.73 7.27
N ILE A 81 -1.35 5.06 7.55
CA ILE A 81 -1.78 5.70 8.79
C ILE A 81 -2.65 4.71 9.56
N ASP A 82 -2.11 4.20 10.64
CA ASP A 82 -2.83 3.31 11.55
C ASP A 82 -3.87 4.07 12.38
N CYS A 83 -5.07 3.52 12.49
CA CYS A 83 -6.17 4.07 13.27
C CYS A 83 -6.83 2.96 14.11
N GLY A 84 -7.40 3.36 15.23
CA GLY A 84 -8.13 2.50 16.14
C GLY A 84 -7.70 2.70 17.59
N GLU A 85 -8.56 2.32 18.52
CA GLU A 85 -8.32 2.50 19.96
C GLU A 85 -7.03 1.84 20.45
N ALA A 86 -6.74 0.63 19.96
CA ALA A 86 -5.51 -0.09 20.31
C ALA A 86 -4.25 0.63 19.81
N LYS A 87 -4.31 1.24 18.63
CA LYS A 87 -3.19 1.99 18.03
C LYS A 87 -2.96 3.36 18.68
N ALA A 88 -4.00 3.93 19.29
CA ALA A 88 -3.93 5.22 20.00
C ALA A 88 -3.34 5.08 21.41
N GLN A 89 -3.19 3.88 21.94
CA GLN A 89 -2.54 3.63 23.22
C GLN A 89 -1.03 3.84 23.13
N VAL A 90 -0.44 4.29 24.22
CA VAL A 90 1.02 4.46 24.29
C VAL A 90 1.71 3.09 24.19
N ASN A 91 2.52 2.92 23.17
CA ASN A 91 3.36 1.75 22.99
C ASN A 91 4.52 1.84 24.02
N PRO A 92 4.67 0.86 24.92
CA PRO A 92 5.71 0.90 25.96
C PRO A 92 7.14 0.88 25.42
N ASP A 93 7.35 0.33 24.21
CA ASP A 93 8.67 0.24 23.60
C ASP A 93 9.13 1.57 23.00
N THR A 94 8.19 2.40 22.52
CA THR A 94 8.49 3.69 21.87
C THR A 94 8.13 4.90 22.73
N GLY A 95 7.31 4.74 23.77
CA GLY A 95 6.82 5.81 24.62
C GLY A 95 5.78 6.73 23.97
N ARG A 96 5.23 6.34 22.82
CA ARG A 96 4.23 7.11 22.05
C ARG A 96 3.21 6.17 21.39
N PRO A 97 2.03 6.69 20.98
CA PRO A 97 1.08 5.90 20.20
C PRO A 97 1.63 5.49 18.82
N ASP A 98 1.18 4.34 18.32
CA ASP A 98 1.51 3.86 16.98
C ASP A 98 0.56 4.43 15.91
N GLY A 99 -0.58 4.99 16.31
CA GLY A 99 -1.57 5.55 15.40
C GLY A 99 -2.57 6.46 16.08
N TYR A 100 -3.65 6.76 15.37
CA TYR A 100 -4.69 7.68 15.80
C TYR A 100 -5.91 6.93 16.31
N ILE A 101 -6.73 7.58 17.16
CA ILE A 101 -7.89 6.95 17.81
C ILE A 101 -8.91 6.45 16.77
N ASP A 102 -9.09 7.20 15.71
CA ASP A 102 -10.00 6.86 14.60
C ASP A 102 -9.54 7.48 13.27
N GLN A 103 -10.25 7.18 12.21
CA GLN A 103 -9.92 7.70 10.88
C GLN A 103 -10.12 9.21 10.75
N THR A 104 -11.05 9.80 11.49
CA THR A 104 -11.23 11.27 11.50
C THR A 104 -10.00 11.96 12.05
N ALA A 105 -9.47 11.49 13.17
CA ALA A 105 -8.23 12.01 13.75
C ALA A 105 -7.03 11.81 12.82
N GLY A 106 -6.92 10.64 12.19
CA GLY A 106 -5.89 10.33 11.19
C GLY A 106 -5.95 11.27 9.98
N LEU A 107 -7.14 11.53 9.45
CA LEU A 107 -7.34 12.47 8.33
C LEU A 107 -6.98 13.91 8.70
N GLN A 108 -7.34 14.37 9.90
CA GLN A 108 -6.97 15.69 10.38
C GLN A 108 -5.46 15.85 10.50
N ALA A 109 -4.77 14.84 11.03
CA ALA A 109 -3.31 14.84 11.11
C ALA A 109 -2.65 14.82 9.73
N LEU A 110 -3.17 14.05 8.78
CA LEU A 110 -2.70 14.02 7.40
C LEU A 110 -2.87 15.38 6.71
N LYS A 111 -4.01 16.02 6.90
CA LYS A 111 -4.28 17.37 6.37
C LYS A 111 -3.27 18.37 6.91
N ALA A 112 -3.05 18.38 8.21
CA ALA A 112 -2.07 19.26 8.85
C ALA A 112 -0.65 19.00 8.33
N PHE A 113 -0.26 17.73 8.17
CA PHE A 113 1.01 17.35 7.58
C PHE A 113 1.17 17.91 6.15
N CYS A 114 0.18 17.72 5.29
CA CYS A 114 0.22 18.24 3.92
C CYS A 114 0.36 19.77 3.88
N GLU A 115 -0.34 20.47 4.76
CA GLU A 115 -0.23 21.95 4.86
C GLU A 115 1.17 22.40 5.30
N VAL A 116 1.76 21.73 6.29
CA VAL A 116 3.08 22.08 6.81
C VAL A 116 4.19 21.83 5.80
N VAL A 117 4.16 20.69 5.10
CA VAL A 117 5.22 20.30 4.17
C VAL A 117 4.96 20.74 2.72
N GLY A 118 3.79 21.33 2.44
CA GLY A 118 3.45 21.79 1.09
C GLY A 118 3.09 20.65 0.12
N MET A 119 2.63 19.51 0.62
CA MET A 119 2.18 18.40 -0.22
C MET A 119 0.76 18.66 -0.72
N PRO A 120 0.44 18.31 -1.97
CA PRO A 120 -0.92 18.37 -2.48
C PRO A 120 -1.82 17.33 -1.78
N LYS A 121 -3.13 17.45 -2.03
CA LYS A 121 -4.11 16.49 -1.52
C LYS A 121 -3.84 15.09 -2.10
N PRO A 122 -3.67 14.04 -1.26
CA PRO A 122 -3.43 12.69 -1.75
C PRO A 122 -4.72 12.00 -2.22
N THR A 123 -4.54 10.91 -2.96
CA THR A 123 -5.57 9.89 -3.16
C THR A 123 -5.65 9.02 -1.90
N LEU A 124 -6.85 8.81 -1.37
CA LEU A 124 -7.07 8.12 -0.11
C LEU A 124 -7.76 6.77 -0.32
N VAL A 125 -7.32 5.77 0.44
CA VAL A 125 -7.96 4.48 0.54
C VAL A 125 -8.24 4.17 2.01
N ASN A 126 -9.48 3.80 2.31
CA ASN A 126 -9.84 3.25 3.61
C ASN A 126 -9.37 1.80 3.66
N SER A 127 -8.37 1.51 4.49
CA SER A 127 -7.80 0.16 4.63
C SER A 127 -8.53 -0.71 5.65
N GLY A 128 -9.58 -0.17 6.29
CA GLY A 128 -10.28 -0.81 7.41
C GLY A 128 -9.61 -0.52 8.76
N GLY A 129 -8.34 -0.83 8.92
CA GLY A 129 -7.55 -0.53 10.11
C GLY A 129 -6.87 0.83 10.08
N GLY A 130 -7.11 1.66 9.06
CA GLY A 130 -6.50 2.96 8.91
C GLY A 130 -6.73 3.58 7.55
N ILE A 131 -5.76 4.35 7.09
CA ILE A 131 -5.83 5.11 5.85
C ILE A 131 -4.53 4.90 5.08
N HIS A 132 -4.63 4.53 3.81
CA HIS A 132 -3.51 4.62 2.88
C HIS A 132 -3.64 5.92 2.08
N ALA A 133 -2.59 6.72 2.07
CA ALA A 133 -2.51 7.95 1.29
C ALA A 133 -1.48 7.79 0.18
N PHE A 134 -1.85 8.14 -1.06
CA PHE A 134 -0.98 8.05 -2.22
C PHE A 134 -0.86 9.39 -2.93
N TRP A 135 0.35 9.74 -3.32
CA TRP A 135 0.64 10.87 -4.21
C TRP A 135 1.20 10.32 -5.52
N PRO A 136 0.33 10.15 -6.54
CA PRO A 136 0.80 9.70 -7.86
C PRO A 136 1.83 10.65 -8.46
N LEU A 137 2.82 10.08 -9.14
CA LEU A 137 3.86 10.80 -9.87
C LEU A 137 3.67 10.62 -11.36
N GLU A 138 4.25 11.51 -12.14
CA GLU A 138 4.40 11.29 -13.58
C GLU A 138 5.52 10.26 -13.84
N GLU A 139 5.36 9.45 -14.90
CA GLU A 139 6.37 8.49 -15.34
C GLU A 139 7.48 9.18 -16.14
#